data_b640f665367e5d57870af160a68ac88f
#
_entry.id   b640f665367e5d57870af160a68ac88f
#
_cell.length_a   1.000
_cell.length_b   1.000
_cell.length_c   1.000
_cell.angle_alpha   90.00
_cell.angle_beta   90.00
_cell.angle_gamma   90.00
#
_symmetry.space_group_name_H-M   'P 1'
#
loop_
_entity.id
_entity.type
_entity.pdbx_description
1 polymer ?
#
loop_
_entity_poly.entity_id
_entity_poly.type
_entity_poly.pdbx_seq_one_letter_code
_entity_poly.pdbx_strand_id
1 'polypeptide(L)'
;MEDTVYKNLEDAAKLYGPSELADNPELRKEEVLSVLKKLDLESVKGSKCSSLSGGQKKKLTIAMEYITRPEILFMDEPDSGVDGSMVMEVMTTLREITDEGKILCVITHTPDRIRHLFDKVMVVGKSSEGCGRLCYFGSVDNALKVFAAQSLEEIVHKISGAENAALVDQYVQWFENERRGGHAG
;
A
#
# COMPACT_ATOMS: atom_id res chain seq x y z
N MET A 1 -12.15 27.32 -6.44
CA MET A 1 -13.36 26.50 -6.72
C MET A 1 -12.95 25.08 -6.41
N GLU A 2 -13.69 24.39 -5.58
CA GLU A 2 -13.32 23.01 -5.18
C GLU A 2 -13.74 22.06 -6.30
N ASP A 3 -12.82 21.24 -6.79
CA ASP A 3 -13.03 20.40 -7.95
C ASP A 3 -13.85 19.14 -7.62
N THR A 4 -14.53 18.61 -8.65
CA THR A 4 -15.29 17.37 -8.52
C THR A 4 -14.37 16.16 -8.53
N VAL A 5 -14.87 14.99 -8.10
CA VAL A 5 -14.18 13.70 -8.16
C VAL A 5 -13.69 13.42 -9.58
N TYR A 6 -14.57 13.57 -10.58
CA TYR A 6 -14.21 13.40 -11.99
C TYR A 6 -13.05 14.33 -12.40
N LYS A 7 -13.14 15.61 -12.05
CA LYS A 7 -12.14 16.60 -12.45
C LYS A 7 -10.77 16.33 -11.85
N ASN A 8 -10.71 15.94 -10.58
CA ASN A 8 -9.44 15.56 -9.93
C ASN A 8 -8.80 14.38 -10.64
N LEU A 9 -9.58 13.36 -11.00
CA LEU A 9 -9.06 12.18 -11.67
C LEU A 9 -8.63 12.48 -13.12
N GLU A 10 -9.41 13.32 -13.82
CA GLU A 10 -9.05 13.79 -15.17
C GLU A 10 -7.73 14.58 -15.17
N ASP A 11 -7.54 15.44 -14.18
CA ASP A 11 -6.31 16.23 -14.04
C ASP A 11 -5.11 15.33 -13.67
N ALA A 12 -5.30 14.34 -12.80
CA ALA A 12 -4.26 13.34 -12.49
C ALA A 12 -3.85 12.56 -13.75
N ALA A 13 -4.83 12.08 -14.55
CA ALA A 13 -4.58 11.38 -15.80
C ALA A 13 -3.82 12.25 -16.81
N LYS A 14 -4.17 13.52 -16.90
CA LYS A 14 -3.56 14.48 -17.83
C LYS A 14 -2.14 14.85 -17.45
N LEU A 15 -1.88 15.07 -16.16
CA LEU A 15 -0.62 15.62 -15.66
C LEU A 15 0.43 14.55 -15.37
N TYR A 16 -0.01 13.38 -14.91
CA TYR A 16 0.87 12.32 -14.40
C TYR A 16 0.70 10.97 -15.11
N GLY A 17 -0.34 10.85 -15.94
CA GLY A 17 -0.61 9.63 -16.70
C GLY A 17 0.34 9.48 -17.90
N PRO A 18 0.26 8.34 -18.61
CA PRO A 18 0.96 8.13 -19.85
C PRO A 18 0.63 9.22 -20.90
N SER A 19 1.60 9.53 -21.79
CA SER A 19 1.44 10.57 -22.82
C SER A 19 0.18 10.39 -23.67
N GLU A 20 -0.23 9.16 -23.95
CA GLU A 20 -1.47 8.86 -24.67
C GLU A 20 -2.73 9.38 -23.96
N LEU A 21 -2.74 9.41 -22.63
CA LEU A 21 -3.84 10.00 -21.84
C LEU A 21 -3.73 11.52 -21.80
N ALA A 22 -2.53 12.08 -21.78
CA ALA A 22 -2.30 13.52 -21.79
C ALA A 22 -2.77 14.15 -23.10
N ASP A 23 -2.49 13.50 -24.22
CA ASP A 23 -2.67 14.05 -25.58
C ASP A 23 -4.04 13.71 -26.19
N ASN A 24 -4.74 12.67 -25.69
CA ASN A 24 -6.03 12.24 -26.22
C ASN A 24 -7.17 12.43 -25.21
N PRO A 25 -8.00 13.48 -25.36
CA PRO A 25 -9.10 13.75 -24.42
C PRO A 25 -10.18 12.66 -24.37
N GLU A 26 -10.48 11.99 -25.49
CA GLU A 26 -11.51 10.93 -25.51
C GLU A 26 -11.00 9.69 -24.79
N LEU A 27 -9.79 9.24 -25.07
CA LEU A 27 -9.16 8.11 -24.37
C LEU A 27 -9.05 8.39 -22.86
N ARG A 28 -8.64 9.61 -22.49
CA ARG A 28 -8.58 10.03 -21.08
C ARG A 28 -9.94 9.96 -20.40
N LYS A 29 -11.01 10.41 -21.08
CA LYS A 29 -12.37 10.36 -20.56
C LYS A 29 -12.83 8.91 -20.33
N GLU A 30 -12.58 8.02 -21.28
CA GLU A 30 -12.90 6.60 -21.17
C GLU A 30 -12.16 5.96 -19.98
N GLU A 31 -10.86 6.24 -19.85
CA GLU A 31 -10.03 5.73 -18.76
C GLU A 31 -10.53 6.25 -17.39
N VAL A 32 -10.82 7.55 -17.27
CA VAL A 32 -11.36 8.14 -16.04
C VAL A 32 -12.66 7.43 -15.64
N LEU A 33 -13.58 7.22 -16.56
CA LEU A 33 -14.84 6.52 -16.26
C LEU A 33 -14.61 5.06 -15.86
N SER A 34 -13.68 4.39 -16.51
CA SER A 34 -13.28 3.01 -16.17
C SER A 34 -12.74 2.92 -14.74
N VAL A 35 -11.81 3.81 -14.37
CA VAL A 35 -11.22 3.85 -13.02
C VAL A 35 -12.27 4.21 -11.96
N LEU A 36 -13.15 5.18 -12.24
CA LEU A 36 -14.25 5.54 -11.32
C LEU A 36 -15.19 4.35 -11.06
N LYS A 37 -15.50 3.57 -12.09
CA LYS A 37 -16.32 2.38 -11.97
C LYS A 37 -15.60 1.29 -11.17
N LYS A 38 -14.33 1.03 -11.48
CA LYS A 38 -13.50 0.03 -10.80
C LYS A 38 -13.40 0.29 -9.30
N LEU A 39 -13.29 1.55 -8.89
CA LEU A 39 -13.13 1.95 -7.49
C LEU A 39 -14.47 2.33 -6.81
N ASP A 40 -15.60 2.04 -7.47
CA ASP A 40 -16.94 2.32 -6.94
C ASP A 40 -17.13 3.81 -6.57
N LEU A 41 -16.66 4.70 -7.44
CA LEU A 41 -16.79 6.15 -7.32
C LEU A 41 -17.72 6.77 -8.38
N GLU A 42 -18.30 5.95 -9.27
CA GLU A 42 -19.11 6.44 -10.38
C GLU A 42 -20.33 7.24 -9.92
N SER A 43 -20.99 6.80 -8.84
CA SER A 43 -22.17 7.46 -8.27
C SER A 43 -21.88 8.86 -7.73
N VAL A 44 -20.63 9.14 -7.35
CA VAL A 44 -20.19 10.41 -6.76
C VAL A 44 -19.28 11.22 -7.68
N LYS A 45 -19.13 10.85 -8.96
CA LYS A 45 -18.22 11.52 -9.90
C LYS A 45 -18.43 13.03 -10.06
N GLY A 46 -19.67 13.50 -9.91
CA GLY A 46 -20.02 14.93 -9.96
C GLY A 46 -19.96 15.64 -8.62
N SER A 47 -19.71 14.92 -7.52
CA SER A 47 -19.67 15.50 -6.18
C SER A 47 -18.35 16.23 -5.94
N LYS A 48 -18.38 17.24 -5.06
CA LYS A 48 -17.15 17.89 -4.59
C LYS A 48 -16.37 16.95 -3.69
N CYS A 49 -15.04 16.99 -3.75
CA CYS A 49 -14.19 16.14 -2.93
C CYS A 49 -14.38 16.34 -1.42
N SER A 50 -14.75 17.55 -0.99
CA SER A 50 -15.07 17.85 0.42
C SER A 50 -16.29 17.08 0.94
N SER A 51 -17.26 16.80 0.08
CA SER A 51 -18.51 16.12 0.46
C SER A 51 -18.41 14.60 0.52
N LEU A 52 -17.25 14.02 0.15
CA LEU A 52 -17.01 12.59 0.18
C LEU A 52 -16.89 12.04 1.60
N SER A 53 -17.36 10.81 1.82
CA SER A 53 -17.05 10.05 3.03
C SER A 53 -15.55 9.75 3.14
N GLY A 54 -15.08 9.35 4.33
CA GLY A 54 -13.68 8.96 4.55
C GLY A 54 -13.20 7.89 3.58
N GLY A 55 -13.99 6.82 3.36
CA GLY A 55 -13.65 5.77 2.43
C GLY A 55 -13.67 6.21 0.97
N GLN A 56 -14.64 7.03 0.57
CA GLN A 56 -14.65 7.60 -0.77
C GLN A 56 -13.43 8.49 -1.04
N LYS A 57 -12.97 9.25 -0.04
CA LYS A 57 -11.72 10.02 -0.14
C LYS A 57 -10.50 9.12 -0.32
N LYS A 58 -10.41 8.02 0.45
CA LYS A 58 -9.33 7.02 0.30
C LYS A 58 -9.37 6.37 -1.09
N LYS A 59 -10.55 5.93 -1.54
CA LYS A 59 -10.73 5.39 -2.89
C LYS A 59 -10.34 6.39 -3.99
N LEU A 60 -10.67 7.67 -3.82
CA LEU A 60 -10.25 8.71 -4.77
C LEU A 60 -8.72 8.88 -4.79
N THR A 61 -8.05 8.87 -3.63
CA THR A 61 -6.58 8.89 -3.57
C THR A 61 -5.98 7.70 -4.33
N ILE A 62 -6.49 6.49 -4.10
CA ILE A 62 -6.07 5.29 -4.83
C ILE A 62 -6.32 5.44 -6.34
N ALA A 63 -7.49 5.99 -6.73
CA ALA A 63 -7.83 6.23 -8.12
C ALA A 63 -6.85 7.17 -8.82
N MET A 64 -6.44 8.24 -8.13
CA MET A 64 -5.48 9.22 -8.66
C MET A 64 -4.09 8.62 -8.88
N GLU A 65 -3.65 7.73 -8.02
CA GLU A 65 -2.40 6.99 -8.23
C GLU A 65 -2.56 5.91 -9.31
N TYR A 66 -3.63 5.15 -9.27
CA TYR A 66 -3.87 4.04 -10.19
C TYR A 66 -4.00 4.49 -11.66
N ILE A 67 -4.65 5.64 -11.93
CA ILE A 67 -4.87 6.16 -13.29
C ILE A 67 -3.56 6.55 -13.99
N THR A 68 -2.48 6.78 -13.23
CA THR A 68 -1.15 7.02 -13.79
C THR A 68 -0.49 5.76 -14.35
N ARG A 69 -1.15 4.59 -14.18
CA ARG A 69 -0.71 3.26 -14.63
C ARG A 69 0.67 2.85 -14.12
N PRO A 70 0.98 3.01 -12.83
CA PRO A 70 2.27 2.60 -12.30
C PRO A 70 2.39 1.07 -12.27
N GLU A 71 3.62 0.56 -12.40
CA GLU A 71 3.95 -0.86 -12.17
C GLU A 71 4.00 -1.19 -10.68
N ILE A 72 4.39 -0.22 -9.86
CA ILE A 72 4.53 -0.35 -8.41
C ILE A 72 3.77 0.80 -7.73
N LEU A 73 2.88 0.46 -6.80
CA LEU A 73 2.17 1.41 -5.95
C LEU A 73 2.70 1.35 -4.52
N PHE A 74 2.90 2.51 -3.91
CA PHE A 74 3.20 2.64 -2.49
C PHE A 74 2.04 3.34 -1.80
N MET A 75 1.47 2.68 -0.78
CA MET A 75 0.36 3.20 0.02
C MET A 75 0.77 3.31 1.48
N ASP A 76 0.77 4.53 1.99
CA ASP A 76 1.07 4.81 3.39
C ASP A 76 -0.22 4.92 4.18
N GLU A 77 -0.41 4.00 5.13
CA GLU A 77 -1.57 3.89 6.01
C GLU A 77 -2.93 4.01 5.27
N PRO A 78 -3.19 3.20 4.23
CA PRO A 78 -4.47 3.27 3.50
C PRO A 78 -5.66 2.90 4.38
N ASP A 79 -5.43 2.18 5.47
CA ASP A 79 -6.37 1.73 6.48
C ASP A 79 -6.61 2.75 7.61
N SER A 80 -5.85 3.85 7.67
CA SER A 80 -5.95 4.87 8.71
C SER A 80 -7.15 5.80 8.49
N GLY A 81 -7.84 6.17 9.58
CA GLY A 81 -8.92 7.16 9.56
C GLY A 81 -10.24 6.69 8.95
N VAL A 82 -10.41 5.40 8.75
CA VAL A 82 -11.65 4.76 8.29
C VAL A 82 -12.11 3.68 9.27
N ASP A 83 -13.43 3.40 9.28
CA ASP A 83 -13.97 2.35 10.13
C ASP A 83 -13.62 0.93 9.63
N GLY A 84 -13.94 -0.06 10.47
CA GLY A 84 -13.50 -1.42 10.20
C GLY A 84 -14.00 -2.10 8.95
N SER A 85 -15.21 -1.84 8.56
CA SER A 85 -15.81 -2.41 7.34
C SER A 85 -15.18 -1.76 6.10
N MET A 86 -14.95 -0.48 6.20
CA MET A 86 -14.37 0.34 5.15
C MET A 86 -12.88 0.04 4.90
N VAL A 87 -12.12 -0.31 5.96
CA VAL A 87 -10.75 -0.81 5.81
C VAL A 87 -10.73 -2.04 4.91
N MET A 88 -11.60 -3.01 5.17
CA MET A 88 -11.65 -4.23 4.36
C MET A 88 -12.01 -3.93 2.90
N GLU A 89 -12.95 -3.02 2.66
CA GLU A 89 -13.34 -2.61 1.31
C GLU A 89 -12.18 -1.96 0.55
N VAL A 90 -11.48 -1.00 1.18
CA VAL A 90 -10.29 -0.35 0.60
C VAL A 90 -9.18 -1.36 0.30
N MET A 91 -8.88 -2.24 1.24
CA MET A 91 -7.80 -3.23 1.08
C MET A 91 -8.15 -4.32 0.07
N THR A 92 -9.41 -4.72 -0.04
CA THR A 92 -9.86 -5.64 -1.10
C THR A 92 -9.73 -4.99 -2.48
N THR A 93 -10.10 -3.72 -2.62
CA THR A 93 -9.90 -2.97 -3.87
C THR A 93 -8.41 -2.90 -4.26
N LEU A 94 -7.54 -2.67 -3.28
CA LEU A 94 -6.08 -2.68 -3.50
C LEU A 94 -5.57 -4.07 -3.91
N ARG A 95 -6.13 -5.14 -3.34
CA ARG A 95 -5.81 -6.52 -3.74
C ARG A 95 -6.20 -6.79 -5.20
N GLU A 96 -7.40 -6.39 -5.62
CA GLU A 96 -7.85 -6.51 -7.01
C GLU A 96 -6.91 -5.81 -8.01
N ILE A 97 -6.31 -4.68 -7.62
CA ILE A 97 -5.30 -3.99 -8.43
C ILE A 97 -4.03 -4.85 -8.59
N THR A 98 -3.62 -5.58 -7.56
CA THR A 98 -2.44 -6.47 -7.65
C THR A 98 -2.69 -7.69 -8.55
N ASP A 99 -3.93 -8.18 -8.59
CA ASP A 99 -4.31 -9.32 -9.45
C ASP A 99 -4.20 -8.99 -10.95
N GLU A 100 -4.06 -7.71 -11.31
CA GLU A 100 -3.73 -7.24 -12.66
C GLU A 100 -2.22 -7.28 -12.97
N GLY A 101 -1.41 -7.86 -12.10
CA GLY A 101 0.04 -7.99 -12.27
C GLY A 101 0.86 -6.81 -11.74
N LYS A 102 0.24 -5.91 -10.97
CA LYS A 102 0.93 -4.79 -10.32
C LYS A 102 1.53 -5.19 -8.98
N ILE A 103 2.57 -4.48 -8.58
CA ILE A 103 3.17 -4.62 -7.25
C ILE A 103 2.58 -3.54 -6.35
N LEU A 104 2.06 -3.94 -5.19
CA LEU A 104 1.57 -3.02 -4.17
C LEU A 104 2.39 -3.18 -2.88
N CYS A 105 2.92 -2.08 -2.39
CA CYS A 105 3.57 -1.99 -1.08
C CYS A 105 2.71 -1.15 -0.15
N VAL A 106 2.23 -1.75 0.93
CA VAL A 106 1.40 -1.08 1.95
C VAL A 106 2.20 -0.92 3.23
N ILE A 107 2.24 0.28 3.77
CA ILE A 107 2.73 0.57 5.11
C ILE A 107 1.51 0.68 6.03
N THR A 108 1.48 -0.07 7.12
CA THR A 108 0.38 -0.08 8.08
C THR A 108 0.87 -0.33 9.50
N HIS A 109 0.17 0.23 10.48
CA HIS A 109 0.39 -0.02 11.91
C HIS A 109 -0.55 -1.10 12.49
N THR A 110 -1.54 -1.58 11.71
CA THR A 110 -2.50 -2.62 12.11
C THR A 110 -2.52 -3.80 11.14
N PRO A 111 -1.35 -4.46 10.92
CA PRO A 111 -1.20 -5.44 9.85
C PRO A 111 -2.01 -6.73 10.07
N ASP A 112 -2.27 -7.13 11.31
CA ASP A 112 -2.94 -8.41 11.60
C ASP A 112 -4.36 -8.48 11.09
N ARG A 113 -5.04 -7.34 11.05
CA ARG A 113 -6.41 -7.22 10.54
C ARG A 113 -6.55 -7.60 9.06
N ILE A 114 -5.52 -7.33 8.28
CA ILE A 114 -5.49 -7.46 6.83
C ILE A 114 -4.40 -8.44 6.35
N ARG A 115 -3.76 -9.17 7.27
CA ARG A 115 -2.61 -10.05 6.99
C ARG A 115 -2.88 -11.11 5.91
N HIS A 116 -4.13 -11.56 5.80
CA HIS A 116 -4.54 -12.56 4.81
C HIS A 116 -4.55 -12.04 3.37
N LEU A 117 -4.44 -10.72 3.19
CA LEU A 117 -4.33 -10.07 1.87
C LEU A 117 -2.86 -9.91 1.42
N PHE A 118 -1.88 -10.17 2.29
CA PHE A 118 -0.47 -10.02 1.96
C PHE A 118 0.15 -11.32 1.43
N ASP A 119 0.86 -11.24 0.32
CA ASP A 119 1.70 -12.33 -0.18
C ASP A 119 3.01 -12.38 0.60
N LYS A 120 3.55 -11.21 0.95
CA LYS A 120 4.83 -11.06 1.66
C LYS A 120 4.77 -9.88 2.62
N VAL A 121 5.65 -9.94 3.61
CA VAL A 121 5.89 -8.82 4.54
C VAL A 121 7.36 -8.41 4.50
N MET A 122 7.57 -7.10 4.65
CA MET A 122 8.88 -6.49 4.82
C MET A 122 8.95 -5.92 6.23
N VAL A 123 9.92 -6.37 7.01
CA VAL A 123 10.11 -5.89 8.39
C VAL A 123 11.37 -5.03 8.44
N VAL A 124 11.19 -3.76 8.80
CA VAL A 124 12.26 -2.77 8.91
C VAL A 124 12.34 -2.29 10.35
N GLY A 125 13.49 -2.44 10.97
CA GLY A 125 13.75 -1.98 12.34
C GLY A 125 14.82 -0.89 12.38
N LYS A 126 14.87 -0.12 13.48
CA LYS A 126 15.91 0.87 13.71
C LYS A 126 17.10 0.22 14.39
N SER A 127 18.25 0.17 13.69
CA SER A 127 19.51 -0.41 14.17
C SER A 127 20.18 0.45 15.26
N SER A 128 21.21 -0.10 15.90
CA SER A 128 22.04 0.64 16.86
C SER A 128 22.77 1.84 16.24
N GLU A 129 22.96 1.83 14.93
CA GLU A 129 23.51 2.97 14.16
C GLU A 129 22.48 4.09 13.95
N GLY A 130 21.23 3.89 14.36
CA GLY A 130 20.15 4.88 14.26
C GLY A 130 19.46 4.94 12.91
N CYS A 131 19.78 4.04 11.98
CA CYS A 131 19.16 3.96 10.65
C CYS A 131 18.18 2.77 10.54
N GLY A 132 17.21 2.86 9.62
CA GLY A 132 16.31 1.77 9.27
C GLY A 132 17.05 0.67 8.52
N ARG A 133 16.95 -0.57 8.99
CA ARG A 133 17.57 -1.75 8.37
C ARG A 133 16.53 -2.84 8.13
N LEU A 134 16.69 -3.56 7.02
CA LEU A 134 15.82 -4.67 6.67
C LEU A 134 16.14 -5.89 7.54
N CYS A 135 15.16 -6.29 8.35
CA CYS A 135 15.25 -7.45 9.26
C CYS A 135 14.72 -8.73 8.61
N TYR A 136 13.74 -8.60 7.72
CA TYR A 136 13.08 -9.73 7.08
C TYR A 136 12.33 -9.31 5.80
N PHE A 137 12.27 -10.22 4.84
CA PHE A 137 11.39 -10.14 3.68
C PHE A 137 10.96 -11.55 3.28
N GLY A 138 9.66 -11.82 3.28
CA GLY A 138 9.13 -13.14 2.95
C GLY A 138 7.66 -13.32 3.34
N SER A 139 7.17 -14.56 3.41
CA SER A 139 5.79 -14.86 3.79
C SER A 139 5.48 -14.46 5.23
N VAL A 140 4.21 -14.17 5.52
CA VAL A 140 3.73 -13.86 6.88
C VAL A 140 4.04 -14.99 7.86
N ASP A 141 3.74 -16.24 7.48
CA ASP A 141 3.94 -17.40 8.36
C ASP A 141 5.41 -17.61 8.74
N ASN A 142 6.32 -17.34 7.80
CA ASN A 142 7.74 -17.45 8.07
C ASN A 142 8.26 -16.28 8.92
N ALA A 143 7.73 -15.07 8.73
CA ALA A 143 8.03 -13.96 9.63
C ALA A 143 7.67 -14.28 11.09
N LEU A 144 6.47 -14.81 11.34
CA LEU A 144 6.03 -15.19 12.69
C LEU A 144 6.97 -16.21 13.34
N LYS A 145 7.49 -17.16 12.57
CA LYS A 145 8.48 -18.17 13.07
C LYS A 145 9.81 -17.50 13.38
N VAL A 146 10.35 -16.70 12.47
CA VAL A 146 11.65 -16.02 12.61
C VAL A 146 11.68 -15.13 13.84
N PHE A 147 10.62 -14.35 14.02
CA PHE A 147 10.52 -13.43 15.16
C PHE A 147 9.96 -14.09 16.43
N ALA A 148 9.66 -15.40 16.42
CA ALA A 148 8.99 -16.11 17.51
C ALA A 148 7.78 -15.33 18.03
N ALA A 149 6.91 -14.88 17.11
CA ALA A 149 5.76 -14.03 17.39
C ALA A 149 4.45 -14.72 16.98
N GLN A 150 3.35 -14.36 17.62
CA GLN A 150 2.02 -14.88 17.31
C GLN A 150 1.25 -13.97 16.33
N SER A 151 1.69 -12.71 16.19
CA SER A 151 1.08 -11.71 15.32
C SER A 151 2.12 -10.79 14.69
N LEU A 152 1.76 -10.11 13.60
CA LEU A 152 2.61 -9.10 12.98
C LEU A 152 2.79 -7.88 13.87
N GLU A 153 1.74 -7.50 14.62
CA GLU A 153 1.81 -6.42 15.61
C GLU A 153 2.81 -6.75 16.73
N GLU A 154 2.89 -8.01 17.17
CA GLU A 154 3.91 -8.45 18.12
C GLU A 154 5.34 -8.30 17.54
N ILE A 155 5.53 -8.57 16.24
CA ILE A 155 6.81 -8.31 15.58
C ILE A 155 7.15 -6.82 15.65
N VAL A 156 6.20 -5.94 15.32
CA VAL A 156 6.39 -4.49 15.38
C VAL A 156 6.82 -4.08 16.78
N HIS A 157 6.15 -4.57 17.84
CA HIS A 157 6.51 -4.28 19.22
C HIS A 157 7.93 -4.75 19.58
N LYS A 158 8.34 -5.94 19.13
CA LYS A 158 9.67 -6.50 19.40
C LYS A 158 10.82 -5.69 18.80
N ILE A 159 10.59 -5.01 17.66
CA ILE A 159 11.63 -4.23 16.96
C ILE A 159 11.49 -2.72 17.15
N SER A 160 10.42 -2.26 17.80
CA SER A 160 10.19 -0.84 18.08
C SER A 160 10.92 -0.40 19.33
N GLY A 161 11.32 0.89 19.35
CA GLY A 161 12.02 1.48 20.50
C GLY A 161 13.53 1.36 20.41
N ALA A 162 14.22 2.35 21.01
CA ALA A 162 15.68 2.42 20.99
C ALA A 162 16.34 1.27 21.80
N GLU A 163 15.63 0.76 22.81
CA GLU A 163 16.07 -0.37 23.65
C GLU A 163 16.19 -1.67 22.86
N ASN A 164 15.48 -1.81 21.75
CA ASN A 164 15.47 -3.01 20.90
C ASN A 164 16.48 -2.96 19.76
N ALA A 165 17.27 -1.90 19.64
CA ALA A 165 18.21 -1.71 18.54
C ALA A 165 19.21 -2.87 18.37
N ALA A 166 19.74 -3.41 19.47
CA ALA A 166 20.64 -4.57 19.44
C ALA A 166 19.96 -5.84 18.92
N LEU A 167 18.66 -6.03 19.24
CA LEU A 167 17.87 -7.14 18.73
C LEU A 167 17.60 -6.96 17.22
N VAL A 168 17.35 -5.74 16.78
CA VAL A 168 17.23 -5.42 15.35
C VAL A 168 18.51 -5.80 14.61
N ASP A 169 19.69 -5.45 15.13
CA ASP A 169 20.97 -5.79 14.50
C ASP A 169 21.16 -7.31 14.38
N GLN A 170 20.71 -8.11 15.37
CA GLN A 170 20.75 -9.57 15.27
C GLN A 170 19.86 -10.10 14.14
N TYR A 171 18.64 -9.59 14.00
CA TYR A 171 17.76 -9.98 12.88
C TYR A 171 18.31 -9.56 11.51
N VAL A 172 18.92 -8.39 11.41
CA VAL A 172 19.59 -7.94 10.18
C VAL A 172 20.70 -8.90 9.80
N GLN A 173 21.60 -9.24 10.73
CA GLN A 173 22.69 -10.18 10.48
C GLN A 173 22.18 -11.57 10.09
N TRP A 174 21.17 -12.08 10.79
CA TRP A 174 20.53 -13.33 10.45
C TRP A 174 19.99 -13.31 9.00
N PHE A 175 19.23 -12.26 8.64
CA PHE A 175 18.63 -12.16 7.31
C PHE A 175 19.67 -12.02 6.19
N GLU A 176 20.75 -11.28 6.43
CA GLU A 176 21.87 -11.16 5.48
C GLU A 176 22.58 -12.50 5.25
N ASN A 177 22.76 -13.31 6.30
CA ASN A 177 23.37 -14.62 6.22
C ASN A 177 22.49 -15.62 5.44
N GLU A 178 21.18 -15.63 5.72
CA GLU A 178 20.22 -16.46 4.98
C GLU A 178 20.23 -16.16 3.47
N ARG A 179 20.28 -14.88 3.11
CA ARG A 179 20.35 -14.46 1.70
C ARG A 179 21.66 -14.91 1.01
N ARG A 180 22.76 -14.91 1.72
CA ARG A 180 24.06 -15.35 1.19
C ARG A 180 24.12 -16.88 1.08
N GLY A 181 23.54 -17.61 2.02
CA GLY A 181 23.49 -19.08 2.03
C GLY A 181 22.52 -19.67 1.00
N GLY A 182 21.44 -19.00 0.68
CA GLY A 182 20.44 -19.44 -0.30
C GLY A 182 20.85 -19.35 -1.78
N HIS A 183 22.04 -18.82 -2.09
CA HIS A 183 22.60 -18.77 -3.45
C HIS A 183 23.66 -19.87 -3.72
N ALA A 184 23.85 -20.82 -2.81
CA ALA A 184 24.80 -21.93 -2.95
C ALA A 184 24.11 -23.27 -3.25
N GLY A 185 22.96 -23.26 -3.90
CA GLY A 185 22.23 -24.45 -4.33
C GLY A 185 21.60 -24.32 -5.70
#